data_d79412be059ad8053aa8e102844c1da5
#
_entry.id   d79412be059ad8053aa8e102844c1da5
#
_cell.length_a   1.000
_cell.length_b   1.000
_cell.length_c   1.000
_cell.angle_alpha   90.00
_cell.angle_beta   90.00
_cell.angle_gamma   90.00
#
_symmetry.space_group_name_H-M   'P 1'
#
loop_
_entity.id
_entity.type
_entity.pdbx_description
1 polymer ?
#
loop_
_entity_poly.entity_id
_entity_poly.type
_entity_poly.pdbx_seq_one_letter_code
_entity_poly.pdbx_strand_id
1 'polypeptide(L)' 'AYLALDADDVQGVMESIGRAIEQAAPLETEPILLSSAQLRPHIKRLTEPYLPNLVVLSYNEIPAGIEIRRLATVEMNTPG' A
#
# COMPACT_ATOMS: atom_id res chain seq x y z
N ALA A 1 12.13 13.06 0.04
CA ALA A 1 10.87 13.18 -0.73
C ALA A 1 9.70 12.84 0.17
N TYR A 2 8.61 13.52 -0.02
CA TYR A 2 7.38 13.26 0.71
C TYR A 2 6.20 13.34 -0.25
N LEU A 3 5.09 12.73 0.16
CA LEU A 3 3.88 12.76 -0.64
C LEU A 3 3.10 14.04 -0.32
N ALA A 4 2.95 14.89 -1.32
CA ALA A 4 2.17 16.11 -1.20
C ALA A 4 0.76 15.87 -1.73
N LEU A 5 -0.06 15.18 -0.93
CA LEU A 5 -1.42 14.82 -1.32
C LEU A 5 -2.43 15.69 -0.59
N ASP A 6 -3.44 16.16 -1.30
CA ASP A 6 -4.57 16.82 -0.66
C ASP A 6 -5.57 15.77 -0.16
N ALA A 7 -6.65 16.23 0.47
CA ALA A 7 -7.63 15.32 1.07
C ALA A 7 -8.30 14.42 0.04
N ASP A 8 -8.56 14.93 -1.16
CA ASP A 8 -9.19 14.12 -2.21
C ASP A 8 -8.26 13.05 -2.73
N ASP A 9 -6.96 13.38 -2.86
CA ASP A 9 -5.95 12.41 -3.28
C ASP A 9 -5.80 11.30 -2.24
N VAL A 10 -5.78 11.66 -0.96
CA VAL A 10 -5.71 10.70 0.14
C VAL A 10 -6.90 9.77 0.10
N GLN A 11 -8.10 10.31 -0.10
CA GLN A 11 -9.30 9.49 -0.16
C GLN A 11 -9.25 8.52 -1.34
N GLY A 12 -8.81 8.98 -2.50
CA GLY A 12 -8.67 8.13 -3.67
C GLY A 12 -7.70 6.99 -3.47
N VAL A 13 -6.56 7.27 -2.83
CA VAL A 13 -5.57 6.25 -2.51
C VAL A 13 -6.15 5.23 -1.53
N MET A 14 -6.84 5.69 -0.49
CA MET A 14 -7.42 4.80 0.50
C MET A 14 -8.52 3.92 -0.10
N GLU A 15 -9.32 4.45 -1.00
CA GLU A 15 -10.33 3.65 -1.71
C GLU A 15 -9.68 2.57 -2.57
N SER A 16 -8.59 2.91 -3.25
CA SER A 16 -7.85 1.94 -4.07
C SER A 16 -7.25 0.83 -3.23
N ILE A 17 -6.69 1.18 -2.07
CA ILE A 17 -6.14 0.19 -1.14
C ILE A 17 -7.26 -0.70 -0.61
N GLY A 18 -8.41 -0.12 -0.25
CA GLY A 18 -9.55 -0.88 0.23
C GLY A 18 -10.03 -1.91 -0.78
N ARG A 19 -10.14 -1.50 -2.06
CA ARG A 19 -10.53 -2.42 -3.12
C ARG A 19 -9.53 -3.55 -3.30
N ALA A 20 -8.23 -3.25 -3.20
CA ALA A 20 -7.20 -4.26 -3.31
C ALA A 20 -7.29 -5.27 -2.17
N ILE A 21 -7.56 -4.81 -0.97
CA ILE A 21 -7.73 -5.69 0.20
C ILE A 21 -8.94 -6.59 0.01
N GLU A 22 -10.05 -6.03 -0.51
CA GLU A 22 -11.24 -6.82 -0.79
C GLU A 22 -10.97 -7.92 -1.81
N GLN A 23 -10.14 -7.64 -2.82
CA GLN A 23 -9.77 -8.64 -3.81
C GLN A 23 -8.93 -9.76 -3.20
N ALA A 24 -8.17 -9.46 -2.15
CA ALA A 24 -7.34 -10.46 -1.47
C ALA A 24 -8.12 -11.31 -0.48
N ALA A 25 -9.26 -10.82 0.02
CA ALA A 25 -10.03 -11.49 1.07
C ALA A 25 -10.43 -12.93 0.70
N PRO A 26 -10.93 -13.22 -0.52
CA PRO A 26 -11.31 -14.59 -0.86
C PRO A 26 -10.16 -15.58 -0.89
N LEU A 27 -8.92 -15.09 -0.90
CA LEU A 27 -7.73 -15.94 -0.94
C LEU A 27 -7.26 -16.35 0.45
N GLU A 28 -7.92 -15.87 1.49
CA GLU A 28 -7.62 -16.15 2.89
C GLU A 28 -6.16 -15.85 3.27
N THR A 29 -5.56 -14.85 2.64
CA THR A 29 -4.21 -14.41 2.94
C THR A 29 -4.25 -12.99 3.48
N GLU A 30 -3.29 -12.68 4.35
CA GLU A 30 -3.13 -11.30 4.80
C GLU A 30 -2.35 -10.52 3.75
N PRO A 31 -2.96 -9.50 3.16
CA PRO A 31 -2.27 -8.72 2.13
C PRO A 31 -1.17 -7.86 2.75
N ILE A 32 -0.11 -7.70 1.98
CA ILE A 32 1.00 -6.81 2.32
C ILE A 32 1.11 -5.80 1.20
N LEU A 33 1.18 -4.53 1.57
CA LEU A 33 1.37 -3.46 0.59
C LEU A 33 2.86 -3.25 0.37
N LEU A 34 3.30 -3.42 -0.87
CA LEU A 34 4.69 -3.24 -1.24
C LEU A 34 4.88 -1.89 -1.93
N SER A 35 5.94 -1.20 -1.57
CA SER A 35 6.26 0.09 -2.16
C SER A 35 7.77 0.24 -2.29
N SER A 36 8.19 1.34 -2.91
CA SER A 36 9.60 1.70 -2.88
C SER A 36 10.02 2.08 -1.46
N ALA A 37 11.31 1.97 -1.18
CA ALA A 37 11.84 2.31 0.15
C ALA A 37 11.57 3.77 0.50
N GLN A 38 11.58 4.66 -0.48
CA GLN A 38 11.34 6.08 -0.25
C GLN A 38 9.89 6.36 0.15
N LEU A 39 8.94 5.65 -0.42
CA LEU A 39 7.52 5.88 -0.16
C LEU A 39 6.99 5.11 1.04
N ARG A 40 7.65 4.04 1.43
CA ARG A 40 7.15 3.17 2.50
C ARG A 40 6.74 3.91 3.78
N PRO A 41 7.59 4.75 4.37
CA PRO A 41 7.18 5.43 5.61
C PRO A 41 6.01 6.39 5.40
N HIS A 42 5.93 7.01 4.23
CA HIS A 42 4.82 7.92 3.93
C HIS A 42 3.51 7.16 3.77
N ILE A 43 3.55 6.02 3.09
CA ILE A 43 2.36 5.18 2.91
C ILE A 43 1.91 4.61 4.25
N LYS A 44 2.84 4.16 5.08
CA LYS A 44 2.48 3.64 6.41
C LYS A 44 1.81 4.72 7.25
N ARG A 45 2.35 5.92 7.22
CA ARG A 45 1.78 7.05 7.96
C ARG A 45 0.38 7.39 7.44
N LEU A 46 0.18 7.32 6.12
CA LEU A 46 -1.09 7.62 5.50
C LEU A 46 -2.16 6.59 5.85
N THR A 47 -1.80 5.31 5.88
CA THR A 47 -2.75 4.22 6.09
C THR A 47 -3.02 3.91 7.55
N GLU A 48 -2.10 4.26 8.45
CA GLU A 48 -2.18 3.85 9.85
C GLU A 48 -3.47 4.29 10.56
N PRO A 49 -3.98 5.53 10.38
CA PRO A 49 -5.22 5.92 11.04
C PRO A 49 -6.44 5.12 10.60
N TYR A 50 -6.41 4.57 9.40
CA TYR A 50 -7.56 3.85 8.83
C TYR A 50 -7.36 2.35 8.85
N LEU A 51 -6.13 1.89 8.63
CA LEU A 51 -5.79 0.48 8.50
C LEU A 51 -4.54 0.19 9.33
N PRO A 52 -4.65 0.25 10.67
CA PRO A 52 -3.47 0.13 11.53
C PRO A 52 -2.78 -1.23 11.44
N ASN A 53 -3.51 -2.26 11.03
CA ASN A 53 -2.96 -3.61 10.93
C ASN A 53 -2.38 -3.93 9.55
N LEU A 54 -2.49 -3.01 8.61
CA LEU A 54 -1.92 -3.23 7.28
C LEU A 54 -0.40 -3.19 7.35
N VAL A 55 0.23 -4.25 6.85
CA VAL A 55 1.68 -4.32 6.78
C VAL A 55 2.15 -3.63 5.51
N VAL A 56 3.00 -2.65 5.66
CA VAL A 56 3.59 -1.93 4.52
C VAL A 56 5.10 -2.19 4.51
N LEU A 57 5.59 -2.75 3.44
CA LEU A 57 7.00 -3.09 3.29
C LEU A 57 7.55 -2.48 2.01
N SER A 58 8.85 -2.24 1.98
CA SER A 58 9.53 -1.90 0.74
C SER A 58 10.07 -3.17 0.10
N TYR A 59 10.31 -3.12 -1.19
CA TYR A 59 10.81 -4.29 -1.93
C TYR A 59 12.13 -4.80 -1.39
N ASN A 60 12.99 -3.90 -0.91
CA ASN A 60 14.29 -4.31 -0.40
C ASN A 60 14.23 -4.92 1.00
N GLU A 61 13.08 -4.88 1.66
CA GLU A 61 12.91 -5.53 2.96
C GLU A 61 12.53 -7.02 2.83
N ILE A 62 12.26 -7.47 1.62
CA ILE A 62 11.84 -8.86 1.38
C ILE A 62 13.09 -9.70 1.19
N PRO A 63 13.28 -10.77 2.01
CA PRO A 63 14.45 -11.62 1.87
C PRO A 63 14.48 -12.33 0.51
N ALA A 64 15.68 -12.62 0.04
CA ALA A 64 15.86 -13.39 -1.19
C ALA A 64 15.24 -14.78 -1.02
N GLY A 65 14.63 -15.28 -2.08
CA GLY A 65 14.02 -16.60 -2.07
C GLY A 65 12.55 -16.61 -1.67
N ILE A 66 12.02 -15.44 -1.25
CA ILE A 66 10.58 -15.32 -0.95
C ILE A 66 9.83 -15.08 -2.25
N GLU A 67 8.84 -15.92 -2.50
CA GLU A 67 7.98 -15.75 -3.66
C GLU A 67 6.93 -14.67 -3.39
N ILE A 68 6.81 -13.74 -4.33
CA ILE A 68 5.83 -12.66 -4.23
C ILE A 68 4.72 -12.92 -5.22
N ARG A 69 3.47 -12.92 -4.74
CA ARG A 69 2.30 -13.02 -5.60
C ARG A 69 1.59 -11.68 -5.62
N ARG A 70 1.49 -11.10 -6.80
CA ARG A 70 0.75 -9.84 -6.96
C ARG A 70 -0.75 -10.14 -6.99
N LEU A 71 -1.48 -9.55 -6.05
CA LEU A 71 -2.94 -9.70 -5.98
C LEU A 71 -3.64 -8.54 -6.66
N ALA A 72 -3.10 -7.34 -6.51
CA ALA A 72 -3.65 -6.13 -7.10
C ALA A 72 -2.58 -5.06 -7.09
N THR A 73 -2.80 -4.01 -7.88
CA THR A 73 -1.91 -2.85 -7.91
C THR A 73 -2.70 -1.63 -7.48
N VAL A 74 -2.14 -0.87 -6.55
CA VAL A 74 -2.70 0.40 -6.10
C VAL A 74 -2.03 1.51 -6.89
N GLU A 75 -2.82 2.28 -7.61
CA GLU A 75 -2.31 3.42 -8.37
C GLU A 75 -2.50 4.69 -7.57
N MET A 76 -1.44 5.47 -7.50
CA MET A 76 -1.46 6.76 -6.85
C MET A 76 -1.34 7.84 -7.91
N ASN A 77 -2.42 8.61 -8.10
CA ASN A 77 -2.38 9.77 -8.96
C ASN A 77 -1.84 10.94 -8.16
N THR A 78 -0.52 11.11 -8.22
CA THR A 78 0.09 12.28 -7.57
C THR A 78 0.08 13.44 -8.55
N PRO A 79 -0.28 14.63 -8.10
CA PRO A 79 -0.20 15.81 -8.97
C PRO A 79 1.25 16.03 -9.34
N GLY A 80 1.44 16.16 -10.59
CA GLY A 80 2.70 16.31 -11.07
C GLY A 80 3.81 16.65 -11.50
#